data_2fa89259260a8af35737e8ef96fc5692
#
_entry.id   2fa89259260a8af35737e8ef96fc5692
#
_cell.length_a   1.000
_cell.length_b   1.000
_cell.length_c   1.000
_cell.angle_alpha   90.00
_cell.angle_beta   90.00
_cell.angle_gamma   90.00
#
_symmetry.space_group_name_H-M   'P 1'
#
loop_
_entity.id
_entity.type
_entity.pdbx_description
1 polymer ?
#
loop_
_entity_poly.entity_id
_entity_poly.type
_entity_poly.pdbx_seq_one_letter_code
_entity_poly.pdbx_strand_id
1 'polypeptide(L)'
;MPDARLAAARITSVDALRGFSLLGILVVNIAFLASGYRMAGMAEPGFDSSLDWVVRWLVTLFMENKFYLLFSFLFGYSFTLQLDSAVRQGRAFVPMFLRRLGGLLLIGLAHAVLLFPGDILTTYAFVGIALLVLRRVGPKTAIVLAGLLTLVLAFGFLMLALLAMVGLDASGTVAEGTAEAARSDTALGGVFWQIISEHMRKLSLIVLLRVLFQGPAVLAACLIGLAVGKLGVLRNLSAHKVALRRLQWTGFTVGLAGAFVYTQSAWNGTVNKFLGEAIDLVTAPLLAAAYAATFLRVLPYLPRVGRALAAPGRMALSNYLGQSLICSLIFTGYGLALVDRVSPAVEVLMALAIFTVQVLYSHWWLKGHRYGPVEWVLRFLTYWRRPTGQRRKAPDSAQTV
;
A
#
# COMPACT_ATOMS: atom_id res chain seq x y z
N MET A 1 7.69 -33.93 -9.56
CA MET A 1 6.40 -33.22 -9.36
C MET A 1 6.24 -32.50 -8.01
N PRO A 2 7.02 -32.71 -6.93
CA PRO A 2 6.92 -31.92 -5.67
C PRO A 2 7.21 -30.42 -5.88
N ASP A 3 8.20 -30.08 -6.70
CA ASP A 3 8.63 -28.67 -6.93
C ASP A 3 7.56 -27.78 -7.59
N ALA A 4 6.75 -28.32 -8.48
CA ALA A 4 5.67 -27.56 -9.14
C ALA A 4 4.53 -27.23 -8.16
N ARG A 5 4.18 -28.15 -7.24
CA ARG A 5 3.18 -27.91 -6.18
C ARG A 5 3.66 -26.91 -5.15
N LEU A 6 4.93 -26.99 -4.76
CA LEU A 6 5.55 -26.03 -3.84
C LEU A 6 5.65 -24.62 -4.47
N ALA A 7 6.00 -24.54 -5.75
CA ALA A 7 6.02 -23.27 -6.48
C ALA A 7 4.61 -22.64 -6.60
N ALA A 8 3.59 -23.45 -6.90
CA ALA A 8 2.21 -22.98 -6.98
C ALA A 8 1.68 -22.52 -5.61
N ALA A 9 1.93 -23.26 -4.53
CA ALA A 9 1.54 -22.89 -3.18
C ALA A 9 2.20 -21.58 -2.71
N ARG A 10 3.47 -21.37 -3.07
CA ARG A 10 4.22 -20.14 -2.77
C ARG A 10 3.64 -18.91 -3.51
N ILE A 11 3.33 -19.04 -4.79
CA ILE A 11 2.72 -17.95 -5.56
C ILE A 11 1.40 -17.55 -4.91
N THR A 12 0.59 -18.54 -4.50
CA THR A 12 -0.68 -18.32 -3.81
C THR A 12 -0.48 -17.57 -2.48
N SER A 13 0.56 -17.88 -1.69
CA SER A 13 0.83 -17.21 -0.41
C SER A 13 1.23 -15.74 -0.58
N VAL A 14 2.05 -15.42 -1.58
CA VAL A 14 2.44 -14.04 -1.89
C VAL A 14 1.24 -13.25 -2.41
N ASP A 15 0.42 -13.86 -3.26
CA ASP A 15 -0.79 -13.20 -3.76
C ASP A 15 -1.82 -13.00 -2.63
N ALA A 16 -1.98 -13.97 -1.71
CA ALA A 16 -2.83 -13.82 -0.53
C ALA A 16 -2.33 -12.68 0.38
N LEU A 17 -1.01 -12.56 0.57
CA LEU A 17 -0.42 -11.45 1.34
C LEU A 17 -0.66 -10.09 0.67
N ARG A 18 -0.64 -10.02 -0.68
CA ARG A 18 -1.03 -8.80 -1.41
C ARG A 18 -2.50 -8.46 -1.20
N GLY A 19 -3.40 -9.46 -1.25
CA GLY A 19 -4.82 -9.28 -0.97
C GLY A 19 -5.07 -8.78 0.46
N PHE A 20 -4.36 -9.32 1.43
CA PHE A 20 -4.40 -8.84 2.82
C PHE A 20 -3.91 -7.38 2.92
N SER A 21 -2.83 -7.04 2.22
CA SER A 21 -2.33 -5.66 2.20
C SER A 21 -3.32 -4.69 1.58
N LEU A 22 -4.03 -5.08 0.53
CA LEU A 22 -5.07 -4.26 -0.12
C LEU A 22 -6.23 -3.95 0.81
N LEU A 23 -6.65 -4.89 1.65
CA LEU A 23 -7.69 -4.64 2.65
C LEU A 23 -7.24 -3.56 3.63
N GLY A 24 -6.03 -3.68 4.20
CA GLY A 24 -5.54 -2.69 5.14
C GLY A 24 -5.31 -1.32 4.51
N ILE A 25 -4.84 -1.26 3.25
CA ILE A 25 -4.73 -0.02 2.49
C ILE A 25 -6.11 0.63 2.28
N LEU A 26 -7.14 -0.14 1.96
CA LEU A 26 -8.49 0.40 1.78
C LEU A 26 -9.05 0.98 3.08
N VAL A 27 -8.90 0.26 4.21
CA VAL A 27 -9.36 0.74 5.52
C VAL A 27 -8.73 2.07 5.92
N VAL A 28 -7.47 2.30 5.54
CA VAL A 28 -6.80 3.59 5.77
C VAL A 28 -7.22 4.64 4.75
N ASN A 29 -7.22 4.29 3.47
CA ASN A 29 -7.44 5.26 2.40
C ASN A 29 -8.87 5.76 2.31
N ILE A 30 -9.85 4.99 2.76
CA ILE A 30 -11.26 5.40 2.71
C ILE A 30 -11.48 6.69 3.51
N ALA A 31 -10.85 6.83 4.69
CA ALA A 31 -10.93 8.03 5.50
C ALA A 31 -10.32 9.26 4.79
N PHE A 32 -9.18 9.08 4.10
CA PHE A 32 -8.57 10.16 3.30
C PHE A 32 -9.38 10.57 2.07
N LEU A 33 -10.22 9.66 1.55
CA LEU A 33 -11.12 9.92 0.43
C LEU A 33 -12.45 10.52 0.91
N ALA A 34 -12.82 10.26 2.17
CA ALA A 34 -14.06 10.70 2.76
C ALA A 34 -14.02 12.13 3.31
N SER A 35 -12.81 12.65 3.66
CA SER A 35 -12.70 13.98 4.27
C SER A 35 -11.36 14.67 3.98
N GLY A 36 -11.42 15.96 3.67
CA GLY A 36 -10.26 16.85 3.57
C GLY A 36 -9.57 17.06 4.92
N TYR A 37 -10.30 16.96 6.03
CA TYR A 37 -9.73 17.03 7.38
C TYR A 37 -8.77 15.87 7.63
N ARG A 38 -9.15 14.65 7.24
CA ARG A 38 -8.26 13.48 7.33
C ARG A 38 -7.02 13.64 6.45
N MET A 39 -7.20 14.21 5.26
CA MET A 39 -6.08 14.50 4.37
C MET A 39 -5.12 15.54 4.98
N ALA A 40 -5.63 16.48 5.78
CA ALA A 40 -4.84 17.45 6.54
C ALA A 40 -4.29 16.90 7.88
N GLY A 41 -4.57 15.64 8.22
CA GLY A 41 -4.15 15.01 9.48
C GLY A 41 -4.89 15.52 10.71
N MET A 42 -6.17 15.89 10.53
CA MET A 42 -7.08 16.39 11.57
C MET A 42 -8.29 15.48 11.73
N ALA A 43 -8.99 15.60 12.86
CA ALA A 43 -10.29 14.94 13.05
C ALA A 43 -11.37 15.67 12.26
N GLU A 44 -12.31 14.89 11.71
CA GLU A 44 -13.49 15.40 11.03
C GLU A 44 -14.43 16.04 12.06
N PRO A 45 -14.94 17.27 11.82
CA PRO A 45 -15.91 17.89 12.71
C PRO A 45 -17.24 17.15 12.69
N GLY A 46 -17.93 17.12 13.84
CA GLY A 46 -19.25 16.50 13.95
C GLY A 46 -19.29 14.99 14.18
N PHE A 47 -18.12 14.32 14.24
CA PHE A 47 -18.03 12.87 14.54
C PHE A 47 -17.27 12.64 15.85
N ASP A 48 -17.84 13.09 16.97
CA ASP A 48 -17.22 13.05 18.29
C ASP A 48 -17.75 11.92 19.19
N SER A 49 -18.45 10.94 18.61
CA SER A 49 -18.91 9.79 19.39
C SER A 49 -17.74 8.95 19.91
N SER A 50 -17.91 8.33 21.07
CA SER A 50 -16.90 7.42 21.64
C SER A 50 -16.54 6.29 20.67
N LEU A 51 -17.52 5.82 19.88
CA LEU A 51 -17.30 4.77 18.88
C LEU A 51 -16.40 5.27 17.75
N ASP A 52 -16.66 6.47 17.20
CA ASP A 52 -15.87 7.04 16.12
C ASP A 52 -14.43 7.30 16.56
N TRP A 53 -14.27 7.81 17.78
CA TRP A 53 -12.95 8.00 18.37
C TRP A 53 -12.18 6.67 18.49
N VAL A 54 -12.81 5.63 19.05
CA VAL A 54 -12.20 4.30 19.20
C VAL A 54 -11.82 3.71 17.84
N VAL A 55 -12.70 3.84 16.84
CA VAL A 55 -12.43 3.33 15.48
C VAL A 55 -11.24 4.06 14.84
N ARG A 56 -11.20 5.40 14.89
CA ARG A 56 -10.04 6.18 14.40
C ARG A 56 -8.75 5.72 15.08
N TRP A 57 -8.81 5.61 16.41
CA TRP A 57 -7.66 5.21 17.23
C TRP A 57 -7.15 3.81 16.86
N LEU A 58 -8.06 2.84 16.71
CA LEU A 58 -7.71 1.47 16.31
C LEU A 58 -7.17 1.39 14.88
N VAL A 59 -7.74 2.14 13.93
CA VAL A 59 -7.25 2.19 12.55
C VAL A 59 -5.84 2.76 12.51
N THR A 60 -5.57 3.85 13.24
CA THR A 60 -4.22 4.44 13.32
C THR A 60 -3.25 3.49 13.98
N LEU A 61 -3.61 2.87 15.10
CA LEU A 61 -2.74 1.93 15.83
C LEU A 61 -2.35 0.72 14.99
N PHE A 62 -3.33 0.07 14.36
CA PHE A 62 -3.11 -1.23 13.73
C PHE A 62 -2.91 -1.16 12.21
N MET A 63 -3.38 -0.12 11.53
CA MET A 63 -3.46 -0.10 10.06
C MET A 63 -2.57 0.97 9.42
N GLU A 64 -2.60 2.19 9.93
CA GLU A 64 -1.91 3.32 9.33
C GLU A 64 -0.39 3.08 9.29
N ASN A 65 0.26 3.45 8.20
CA ASN A 65 1.67 3.23 7.89
C ASN A 65 2.16 1.77 7.74
N LYS A 66 1.43 0.75 8.18
CA LYS A 66 1.87 -0.64 8.17
C LYS A 66 1.62 -1.33 6.83
N PHE A 67 0.45 -1.12 6.23
CA PHE A 67 0.01 -1.86 5.05
C PHE A 67 0.62 -1.36 3.73
N TYR A 68 0.88 -0.05 3.59
CA TYR A 68 1.62 0.43 2.42
C TYR A 68 3.09 -0.03 2.45
N LEU A 69 3.71 -0.11 3.65
CA LEU A 69 5.06 -0.67 3.81
C LEU A 69 5.09 -2.15 3.45
N LEU A 70 4.09 -2.92 3.89
CA LEU A 70 3.94 -4.33 3.52
C LEU A 70 3.77 -4.50 2.01
N PHE A 71 2.97 -3.65 1.38
CA PHE A 71 2.78 -3.67 -0.08
C PHE A 71 4.07 -3.27 -0.82
N SER A 72 4.83 -2.29 -0.30
CA SER A 72 6.13 -1.87 -0.82
C SER A 72 7.17 -2.99 -0.72
N PHE A 73 7.22 -3.70 0.40
CA PHE A 73 8.01 -4.92 0.55
C PHE A 73 7.69 -5.95 -0.54
N LEU A 74 6.40 -6.18 -0.80
CA LEU A 74 5.95 -7.11 -1.85
C LEU A 74 6.29 -6.63 -3.27
N PHE A 75 6.35 -5.31 -3.49
CA PHE A 75 6.83 -4.73 -4.75
C PHE A 75 8.32 -5.04 -4.95
N GLY A 76 9.17 -4.82 -3.94
CA GLY A 76 10.59 -5.16 -3.98
C GLY A 76 10.86 -6.67 -4.14
N TYR A 77 10.08 -7.51 -3.45
CA TYR A 77 10.13 -8.96 -3.63
C TYR A 77 9.73 -9.37 -5.07
N SER A 78 8.68 -8.75 -5.61
CA SER A 78 8.22 -9.03 -6.97
C SER A 78 9.21 -8.57 -8.04
N PHE A 79 9.98 -7.52 -7.75
CA PHE A 79 11.08 -7.06 -8.60
C PHE A 79 12.14 -8.17 -8.79
N THR A 80 12.53 -8.89 -7.73
CA THR A 80 13.48 -10.01 -7.85
C THR A 80 12.92 -11.14 -8.71
N LEU A 81 11.65 -11.48 -8.56
CA LEU A 81 11.01 -12.51 -9.39
C LEU A 81 10.98 -12.14 -10.87
N GLN A 82 10.76 -10.85 -11.18
CA GLN A 82 10.79 -10.34 -12.55
C GLN A 82 12.22 -10.35 -13.11
N LEU A 83 13.22 -9.94 -12.30
CA LEU A 83 14.62 -9.98 -12.68
C LEU A 83 15.07 -11.41 -13.01
N ASP A 84 14.79 -12.36 -12.11
CA ASP A 84 15.10 -13.80 -12.31
C ASP A 84 14.41 -14.35 -13.56
N SER A 85 13.14 -13.95 -13.78
CA SER A 85 12.38 -14.40 -14.95
C SER A 85 12.95 -13.84 -16.25
N ALA A 86 13.38 -12.59 -16.29
CA ALA A 86 14.00 -11.97 -17.47
C ALA A 86 15.33 -12.65 -17.82
N VAL A 87 16.16 -12.92 -16.81
CA VAL A 87 17.43 -13.65 -16.97
C VAL A 87 17.18 -15.03 -17.57
N ARG A 88 16.24 -15.82 -16.99
CA ARG A 88 15.93 -17.16 -17.52
C ARG A 88 15.38 -17.16 -18.94
N GLN A 89 14.75 -16.07 -19.36
CA GLN A 89 14.16 -15.92 -20.70
C GLN A 89 15.12 -15.22 -21.69
N GLY A 90 16.35 -14.88 -21.29
CA GLY A 90 17.30 -14.14 -22.13
C GLY A 90 16.83 -12.75 -22.54
N ARG A 91 15.94 -12.12 -21.74
CA ARG A 91 15.35 -10.81 -22.06
C ARG A 91 16.09 -9.68 -21.39
N ALA A 92 16.25 -8.55 -22.09
CA ALA A 92 16.79 -7.32 -21.51
C ALA A 92 15.84 -6.78 -20.43
N PHE A 93 16.22 -6.92 -19.16
CA PHE A 93 15.40 -6.53 -18.01
C PHE A 93 15.17 -5.02 -17.92
N VAL A 94 16.22 -4.20 -18.11
CA VAL A 94 16.19 -2.74 -17.91
C VAL A 94 15.12 -2.05 -18.77
N PRO A 95 15.11 -2.19 -20.11
CA PRO A 95 14.10 -1.52 -20.93
C PRO A 95 12.68 -2.03 -20.64
N MET A 96 12.53 -3.32 -20.34
CA MET A 96 11.25 -3.89 -19.95
C MET A 96 10.72 -3.25 -18.65
N PHE A 97 11.60 -3.11 -17.65
CA PHE A 97 11.21 -2.57 -16.35
C PHE A 97 10.95 -1.06 -16.43
N LEU A 98 11.73 -0.30 -17.20
CA LEU A 98 11.49 1.14 -17.45
C LEU A 98 10.12 1.38 -18.11
N ARG A 99 9.74 0.55 -19.11
CA ARG A 99 8.38 0.63 -19.70
C ARG A 99 7.30 0.36 -18.66
N ARG A 100 7.53 -0.60 -17.77
CA ARG A 100 6.61 -0.88 -16.65
C ARG A 100 6.48 0.32 -15.71
N LEU A 101 7.60 0.98 -15.36
CA LEU A 101 7.57 2.19 -14.53
C LEU A 101 6.87 3.35 -15.24
N GLY A 102 7.11 3.55 -16.55
CA GLY A 102 6.37 4.52 -17.36
C GLY A 102 4.86 4.24 -17.38
N GLY A 103 4.47 2.97 -17.53
CA GLY A 103 3.07 2.57 -17.43
C GLY A 103 2.46 2.82 -16.04
N LEU A 104 3.21 2.55 -14.97
CA LEU A 104 2.78 2.86 -13.60
C LEU A 104 2.65 4.37 -13.37
N LEU A 105 3.58 5.16 -13.90
CA LEU A 105 3.53 6.63 -13.79
C LEU A 105 2.30 7.19 -14.51
N LEU A 106 2.03 6.75 -15.74
CA LEU A 106 0.86 7.20 -16.50
C LEU A 106 -0.45 6.85 -15.78
N ILE A 107 -0.57 5.60 -15.31
CA ILE A 107 -1.76 5.15 -14.57
C ILE A 107 -1.87 5.92 -13.25
N GLY A 108 -0.76 6.12 -12.53
CA GLY A 108 -0.72 6.85 -11.26
C GLY A 108 -1.10 8.32 -11.41
N LEU A 109 -0.58 9.01 -12.43
CA LEU A 109 -0.97 10.39 -12.70
C LEU A 109 -2.45 10.52 -13.08
N ALA A 110 -2.95 9.62 -13.94
CA ALA A 110 -4.38 9.58 -14.25
C ALA A 110 -5.23 9.33 -12.99
N HIS A 111 -4.82 8.40 -12.14
CA HIS A 111 -5.47 8.11 -10.85
C HIS A 111 -5.44 9.32 -9.91
N ALA A 112 -4.27 9.99 -9.80
CA ALA A 112 -4.11 11.14 -8.93
C ALA A 112 -4.97 12.33 -9.34
N VAL A 113 -5.11 12.57 -10.64
CA VAL A 113 -5.92 13.67 -11.18
C VAL A 113 -7.41 13.35 -11.12
N LEU A 114 -7.80 12.13 -11.50
CA LEU A 114 -9.20 11.80 -11.68
C LEU A 114 -9.89 11.30 -10.41
N LEU A 115 -9.17 10.60 -9.52
CA LEU A 115 -9.79 9.87 -8.42
C LEU A 115 -9.27 10.27 -7.04
N PHE A 116 -7.93 10.31 -6.85
CA PHE A 116 -7.33 10.50 -5.54
C PHE A 116 -5.91 11.05 -5.60
N PRO A 117 -5.67 12.33 -5.23
CA PRO A 117 -4.35 12.96 -5.29
C PRO A 117 -3.32 12.27 -4.39
N GLY A 118 -3.76 11.50 -3.40
CA GLY A 118 -2.95 10.65 -2.55
C GLY A 118 -2.45 9.36 -3.21
N ASP A 119 -2.19 9.36 -4.54
CA ASP A 119 -1.72 8.18 -5.28
C ASP A 119 -0.33 7.71 -4.83
N ILE A 120 -0.18 6.39 -4.69
CA ILE A 120 1.11 5.76 -4.38
C ILE A 120 1.82 5.18 -5.63
N LEU A 121 1.12 5.03 -6.76
CA LEU A 121 1.71 4.44 -7.97
C LEU A 121 2.77 5.34 -8.58
N THR A 122 2.59 6.66 -8.51
CA THR A 122 3.59 7.66 -8.88
C THR A 122 4.84 7.51 -8.02
N THR A 123 4.69 7.35 -6.71
CA THR A 123 5.81 7.08 -5.80
C THR A 123 6.52 5.76 -6.16
N TYR A 124 5.79 4.70 -6.48
CA TYR A 124 6.40 3.43 -6.95
C TYR A 124 7.12 3.58 -8.28
N ALA A 125 6.69 4.46 -9.17
CA ALA A 125 7.41 4.70 -10.41
C ALA A 125 8.78 5.33 -10.15
N PHE A 126 8.87 6.35 -9.29
CA PHE A 126 10.15 6.98 -8.92
C PHE A 126 11.05 6.05 -8.10
N VAL A 127 10.50 5.42 -7.05
CA VAL A 127 11.23 4.44 -6.22
C VAL A 127 11.70 3.27 -7.04
N GLY A 128 10.93 2.85 -8.04
CA GLY A 128 11.31 1.77 -8.98
C GLY A 128 12.57 2.09 -9.77
N ILE A 129 12.83 3.37 -10.12
CA ILE A 129 14.08 3.80 -10.75
C ILE A 129 15.25 3.58 -9.79
N ALA A 130 15.13 4.03 -8.53
CA ALA A 130 16.15 3.82 -7.52
C ALA A 130 16.41 2.32 -7.29
N LEU A 131 15.36 1.50 -7.21
CA LEU A 131 15.44 0.06 -7.07
C LEU A 131 16.13 -0.60 -8.28
N LEU A 132 15.91 -0.08 -9.49
CA LEU A 132 16.57 -0.52 -10.72
C LEU A 132 18.09 -0.24 -10.69
N VAL A 133 18.49 0.93 -10.20
CA VAL A 133 19.90 1.28 -9.99
C VAL A 133 20.52 0.30 -8.97
N LEU A 134 19.82 0.05 -7.88
CA LEU A 134 20.27 -0.82 -6.78
C LEU A 134 20.07 -2.33 -7.04
N ARG A 135 19.65 -2.75 -8.24
CA ARG A 135 19.34 -4.15 -8.56
C ARG A 135 20.48 -5.14 -8.33
N ARG A 136 21.74 -4.67 -8.40
CA ARG A 136 22.94 -5.48 -8.25
C ARG A 136 23.44 -5.61 -6.81
N VAL A 137 22.97 -4.78 -5.88
CA VAL A 137 23.42 -4.81 -4.47
C VAL A 137 23.12 -6.16 -3.82
N GLY A 138 24.04 -6.61 -2.97
CA GLY A 138 23.86 -7.84 -2.20
C GLY A 138 22.77 -7.71 -1.13
N PRO A 139 22.23 -8.84 -0.63
CA PRO A 139 21.18 -8.81 0.39
C PRO A 139 21.57 -8.04 1.66
N LYS A 140 22.81 -8.22 2.15
CA LYS A 140 23.31 -7.50 3.33
C LYS A 140 23.33 -6.00 3.11
N THR A 141 23.89 -5.55 1.96
CA THR A 141 23.94 -4.13 1.58
C THR A 141 22.53 -3.54 1.44
N ALA A 142 21.57 -4.27 0.86
CA ALA A 142 20.18 -3.83 0.74
C ALA A 142 19.54 -3.62 2.12
N ILE A 143 19.80 -4.50 3.10
CA ILE A 143 19.29 -4.36 4.48
C ILE A 143 19.93 -3.15 5.17
N VAL A 144 21.26 -2.96 5.03
CA VAL A 144 21.95 -1.80 5.61
C VAL A 144 21.44 -0.49 5.01
N LEU A 145 21.30 -0.41 3.68
CA LEU A 145 20.74 0.78 3.02
C LEU A 145 19.30 1.06 3.46
N ALA A 146 18.47 0.03 3.63
CA ALA A 146 17.11 0.20 4.14
C ALA A 146 17.13 0.79 5.57
N GLY A 147 17.99 0.26 6.44
CA GLY A 147 18.17 0.78 7.80
C GLY A 147 18.64 2.23 7.81
N LEU A 148 19.65 2.57 7.00
CA LEU A 148 20.17 3.93 6.89
C LEU A 148 19.10 4.91 6.39
N LEU A 149 18.34 4.56 5.36
CA LEU A 149 17.23 5.38 4.86
C LEU A 149 16.18 5.65 5.95
N THR A 150 15.81 4.60 6.69
CA THR A 150 14.86 4.72 7.80
C THR A 150 15.38 5.62 8.91
N LEU A 151 16.65 5.45 9.31
CA LEU A 151 17.27 6.25 10.38
C LEU A 151 17.46 7.72 9.97
N VAL A 152 17.89 7.99 8.74
CA VAL A 152 18.02 9.36 8.22
C VAL A 152 16.68 10.08 8.22
N LEU A 153 15.62 9.40 7.77
CA LEU A 153 14.29 9.96 7.75
C LEU A 153 13.75 10.20 9.18
N ALA A 154 13.91 9.22 10.07
CA ALA A 154 13.51 9.35 11.48
C ALA A 154 14.29 10.48 12.19
N PHE A 155 15.58 10.64 11.91
CA PHE A 155 16.38 11.76 12.41
C PHE A 155 15.87 13.10 11.89
N GLY A 156 15.48 13.20 10.61
CA GLY A 156 14.86 14.41 10.05
C GLY A 156 13.58 14.81 10.81
N PHE A 157 12.67 13.85 11.05
CA PHE A 157 11.47 14.11 11.84
C PHE A 157 11.77 14.43 13.31
N LEU A 158 12.81 13.81 13.90
CA LEU A 158 13.27 14.18 15.25
C LEU A 158 13.77 15.63 15.30
N MET A 159 14.51 16.08 14.28
CA MET A 159 14.91 17.49 14.18
C MET A 159 13.72 18.44 14.07
N LEU A 160 12.71 18.09 13.27
CA LEU A 160 11.46 18.86 13.19
C LEU A 160 10.74 18.90 14.55
N ALA A 161 10.73 17.78 15.28
CA ALA A 161 10.16 17.74 16.64
C ALA A 161 10.88 18.70 17.59
N LEU A 162 12.21 18.73 17.57
CA LEU A 162 13.02 19.64 18.39
C LEU A 162 12.79 21.11 18.00
N LEU A 163 12.73 21.42 16.71
CA LEU A 163 12.41 22.77 16.23
C LEU A 163 11.03 23.23 16.68
N ALA A 164 10.03 22.36 16.60
CA ALA A 164 8.68 22.66 17.09
C ALA A 164 8.64 22.92 18.62
N MET A 165 9.47 22.20 19.39
CA MET A 165 9.56 22.42 20.86
C MET A 165 10.16 23.78 21.24
N VAL A 166 11.00 24.37 20.39
CA VAL A 166 11.58 25.71 20.61
C VAL A 166 10.79 26.83 19.93
N GLY A 167 9.57 26.53 19.45
CA GLY A 167 8.67 27.52 18.85
C GLY A 167 8.98 27.87 17.40
N LEU A 168 9.89 27.14 16.74
CA LEU A 168 10.21 27.26 15.32
C LEU A 168 9.38 26.27 14.49
N ASP A 169 8.07 26.28 14.69
CA ASP A 169 7.16 25.38 13.98
C ASP A 169 6.73 25.99 12.64
N ALA A 170 7.09 25.32 11.56
CA ALA A 170 6.71 25.68 10.18
C ALA A 170 5.41 24.98 9.71
N SER A 171 4.67 24.30 10.59
CA SER A 171 3.50 23.48 10.22
C SER A 171 2.24 24.29 9.87
N GLY A 172 2.30 25.62 9.93
CA GLY A 172 1.12 26.48 9.77
C GLY A 172 0.24 26.49 11.03
N THR A 173 -0.74 27.36 11.05
CA THR A 173 -1.70 27.41 12.17
C THR A 173 -2.78 26.36 11.99
N VAL A 174 -3.34 25.84 13.09
CA VAL A 174 -4.49 24.93 13.06
C VAL A 174 -5.66 25.56 12.28
N ALA A 175 -5.84 26.89 12.40
CA ALA A 175 -6.88 27.63 11.67
C ALA A 175 -6.70 27.54 10.16
N GLU A 176 -5.47 27.69 9.65
CA GLU A 176 -5.15 27.57 8.21
C GLU A 176 -5.41 26.16 7.72
N GLY A 177 -4.99 25.13 8.48
CA GLY A 177 -5.26 23.73 8.16
C GLY A 177 -6.75 23.42 8.10
N THR A 178 -7.53 23.93 9.05
CA THR A 178 -9.00 23.76 9.09
C THR A 178 -9.68 24.44 7.89
N ALA A 179 -9.27 25.67 7.56
CA ALA A 179 -9.81 26.41 6.40
C ALA A 179 -9.50 25.70 5.08
N GLU A 180 -8.29 25.16 4.95
CA GLU A 180 -7.89 24.38 3.77
C GLU A 180 -8.66 23.05 3.66
N ALA A 181 -8.90 22.36 4.77
CA ALA A 181 -9.69 21.14 4.81
C ALA A 181 -11.14 21.39 4.39
N ALA A 182 -11.79 22.39 4.98
CA ALA A 182 -13.17 22.78 4.64
C ALA A 182 -13.33 23.22 3.18
N ARG A 183 -12.35 23.97 2.64
CA ARG A 183 -12.30 24.33 1.23
C ARG A 183 -12.21 23.07 0.34
N SER A 184 -11.38 22.10 0.72
CA SER A 184 -11.26 20.85 -0.02
C SER A 184 -12.57 20.06 -0.04
N ASP A 185 -13.23 19.92 1.11
CA ASP A 185 -14.51 19.19 1.19
C ASP A 185 -15.58 19.86 0.34
N THR A 186 -15.64 21.20 0.34
CA THR A 186 -16.51 21.96 -0.55
C THR A 186 -16.23 21.67 -2.02
N ALA A 187 -14.97 21.66 -2.42
CA ALA A 187 -14.57 21.39 -3.81
C ALA A 187 -14.84 19.93 -4.22
N LEU A 188 -14.57 18.97 -3.32
CA LEU A 188 -14.80 17.55 -3.56
C LEU A 188 -16.30 17.20 -3.64
N GLY A 189 -17.15 17.90 -2.88
CA GLY A 189 -18.62 17.79 -2.99
C GLY A 189 -19.22 18.48 -4.20
N GLY A 190 -18.44 19.25 -4.95
CA GLY A 190 -18.86 20.05 -6.10
C GLY A 190 -18.91 19.30 -7.42
N VAL A 191 -19.00 20.04 -8.52
CA VAL A 191 -19.08 19.47 -9.87
C VAL A 191 -17.70 18.98 -10.36
N PHE A 192 -17.72 18.18 -11.42
CA PHE A 192 -16.53 17.51 -12.01
C PHE A 192 -15.30 18.43 -12.09
N TRP A 193 -15.45 19.65 -12.65
CA TRP A 193 -14.30 20.55 -12.83
C TRP A 193 -13.75 21.12 -11.51
N GLN A 194 -14.58 21.26 -10.49
CA GLN A 194 -14.14 21.69 -9.16
C GLN A 194 -13.29 20.61 -8.51
N ILE A 195 -13.68 19.34 -8.62
CA ILE A 195 -12.93 18.19 -8.11
C ILE A 195 -11.57 18.11 -8.83
N ILE A 196 -11.56 18.16 -10.17
CA ILE A 196 -10.32 18.10 -10.96
C ILE A 196 -9.40 19.26 -10.61
N SER A 197 -9.93 20.48 -10.52
CA SER A 197 -9.11 21.67 -10.17
C SER A 197 -8.50 21.54 -8.77
N GLU A 198 -9.24 20.99 -7.82
CA GLU A 198 -8.74 20.75 -6.46
C GLU A 198 -7.63 19.67 -6.44
N HIS A 199 -7.83 18.56 -7.15
CA HIS A 199 -6.81 17.55 -7.30
C HIS A 199 -5.55 18.11 -7.97
N MET A 200 -5.68 18.87 -9.05
CA MET A 200 -4.57 19.50 -9.76
C MET A 200 -3.84 20.53 -8.89
N ARG A 201 -4.57 21.34 -8.14
CA ARG A 201 -4.00 22.31 -7.20
C ARG A 201 -3.09 21.67 -6.17
N LYS A 202 -3.50 20.51 -5.64
CA LYS A 202 -2.75 19.77 -4.64
C LYS A 202 -1.67 18.85 -5.21
N LEU A 203 -1.77 18.49 -6.49
CA LEU A 203 -0.99 17.39 -7.08
C LEU A 203 0.52 17.59 -6.93
N SER A 204 1.05 18.76 -7.31
CA SER A 204 2.49 19.00 -7.30
C SER A 204 3.08 18.92 -5.89
N LEU A 205 2.40 19.53 -4.91
CA LEU A 205 2.82 19.51 -3.50
C LEU A 205 2.73 18.10 -2.91
N ILE A 206 1.61 17.41 -3.13
CA ILE A 206 1.41 16.06 -2.59
C ILE A 206 2.42 15.09 -3.20
N VAL A 207 2.65 15.14 -4.52
CA VAL A 207 3.65 14.28 -5.17
C VAL A 207 5.04 14.58 -4.63
N LEU A 208 5.42 15.87 -4.50
CA LEU A 208 6.71 16.26 -3.95
C LEU A 208 6.89 15.75 -2.52
N LEU A 209 5.93 16.01 -1.62
CA LEU A 209 6.00 15.57 -0.23
C LEU A 209 6.04 14.04 -0.12
N ARG A 210 5.24 13.34 -0.91
CA ARG A 210 5.27 11.86 -0.92
C ARG A 210 6.61 11.31 -1.42
N VAL A 211 7.17 11.85 -2.47
CA VAL A 211 8.48 11.40 -2.98
C VAL A 211 9.58 11.69 -1.98
N LEU A 212 9.56 12.85 -1.31
CA LEU A 212 10.60 13.25 -0.35
C LEU A 212 10.48 12.53 1.00
N PHE A 213 9.29 12.41 1.56
CA PHE A 213 9.08 11.88 2.91
C PHE A 213 8.63 10.43 2.93
N GLN A 214 7.71 10.03 2.06
CA GLN A 214 7.23 8.65 1.99
C GLN A 214 8.13 7.78 1.09
N GLY A 215 8.70 8.34 0.02
CA GLY A 215 9.54 7.62 -0.95
C GLY A 215 10.72 6.87 -0.33
N PRO A 216 11.52 7.48 0.59
CA PRO A 216 12.60 6.77 1.27
C PRO A 216 12.12 5.58 2.11
N ALA A 217 10.98 5.69 2.81
CA ALA A 217 10.38 4.59 3.57
C ALA A 217 9.89 3.47 2.65
N VAL A 218 9.26 3.83 1.53
CA VAL A 218 8.85 2.90 0.46
C VAL A 218 10.08 2.20 -0.13
N LEU A 219 11.16 2.94 -0.43
CA LEU A 219 12.41 2.37 -0.94
C LEU A 219 13.05 1.42 0.07
N ALA A 220 13.08 1.78 1.35
CA ALA A 220 13.60 0.93 2.43
C ALA A 220 12.83 -0.40 2.48
N ALA A 221 11.50 -0.37 2.47
CA ALA A 221 10.66 -1.57 2.43
C ALA A 221 10.90 -2.40 1.14
N CYS A 222 11.06 -1.75 -0.02
CA CYS A 222 11.42 -2.40 -1.28
C CYS A 222 12.79 -3.09 -1.21
N LEU A 223 13.77 -2.47 -0.57
CA LEU A 223 15.12 -3.04 -0.39
C LEU A 223 15.11 -4.27 0.52
N ILE A 224 14.30 -4.26 1.57
CA ILE A 224 14.07 -5.46 2.38
C ILE A 224 13.39 -6.55 1.54
N GLY A 225 12.40 -6.20 0.71
CA GLY A 225 11.78 -7.12 -0.24
C GLY A 225 12.78 -7.71 -1.24
N LEU A 226 13.68 -6.88 -1.78
CA LEU A 226 14.79 -7.29 -2.65
C LEU A 226 15.72 -8.28 -1.93
N ALA A 227 16.12 -7.98 -0.69
CA ALA A 227 16.98 -8.84 0.11
C ALA A 227 16.34 -10.21 0.37
N VAL A 228 15.10 -10.23 0.83
CA VAL A 228 14.31 -11.45 1.09
C VAL A 228 14.12 -12.27 -0.19
N GLY A 229 13.92 -11.61 -1.33
CA GLY A 229 13.80 -12.26 -2.64
C GLY A 229 15.10 -12.93 -3.07
N LYS A 230 16.26 -12.25 -2.94
CA LYS A 230 17.59 -12.79 -3.26
C LYS A 230 18.00 -13.92 -2.32
N LEU A 231 17.66 -13.84 -1.03
CA LEU A 231 17.89 -14.91 -0.04
C LEU A 231 16.95 -16.10 -0.21
N GLY A 232 15.89 -15.97 -0.99
CA GLY A 232 14.92 -17.04 -1.21
C GLY A 232 14.11 -17.41 0.03
N VAL A 233 13.99 -16.54 1.03
CA VAL A 233 13.32 -16.82 2.31
C VAL A 233 11.88 -17.32 2.10
N LEU A 234 11.10 -16.66 1.22
CA LEU A 234 9.73 -17.09 0.93
C LEU A 234 9.67 -18.36 0.06
N ARG A 235 10.81 -18.86 -0.44
CA ARG A 235 10.87 -20.15 -1.15
C ARG A 235 10.92 -21.33 -0.19
N ASN A 236 11.44 -21.10 1.03
CA ASN A 236 11.56 -22.14 2.05
C ASN A 236 11.24 -21.60 3.43
N LEU A 237 9.95 -21.35 3.69
CA LEU A 237 9.45 -20.84 4.97
C LEU A 237 9.77 -21.80 6.13
N SER A 238 9.83 -23.11 5.84
CA SER A 238 10.13 -24.13 6.85
C SER A 238 11.53 -24.01 7.43
N ALA A 239 12.51 -23.63 6.62
CA ALA A 239 13.90 -23.40 7.08
C ALA A 239 14.02 -22.11 7.94
N HIS A 240 13.08 -21.18 7.82
CA HIS A 240 13.12 -19.89 8.49
C HIS A 240 12.12 -19.74 9.65
N LYS A 241 11.54 -20.85 10.14
CA LYS A 241 10.50 -20.83 11.20
C LYS A 241 10.91 -20.06 12.46
N VAL A 242 12.16 -20.25 12.90
CA VAL A 242 12.68 -19.60 14.13
C VAL A 242 12.84 -18.09 13.88
N ALA A 243 13.40 -17.69 12.73
CA ALA A 243 13.56 -16.28 12.36
C ALA A 243 12.19 -15.59 12.25
N LEU A 244 11.21 -16.22 11.60
CA LEU A 244 9.85 -15.70 11.49
C LEU A 244 9.17 -15.56 12.84
N ARG A 245 9.38 -16.54 13.76
CA ARG A 245 8.84 -16.45 15.13
C ARG A 245 9.48 -15.30 15.92
N ARG A 246 10.80 -15.12 15.83
CA ARG A 246 11.50 -14.00 16.47
C ARG A 246 11.00 -12.67 15.90
N LEU A 247 10.93 -12.54 14.59
CA LEU A 247 10.42 -11.35 13.92
C LEU A 247 8.97 -11.04 14.32
N GLN A 248 8.13 -12.04 14.47
CA GLN A 248 6.76 -11.89 14.93
C GLN A 248 6.71 -11.29 16.34
N TRP A 249 7.44 -11.87 17.31
CA TRP A 249 7.43 -11.39 18.69
C TRP A 249 8.07 -10.00 18.83
N THR A 250 9.27 -9.80 18.29
CA THR A 250 9.94 -8.48 18.35
C THR A 250 9.15 -7.41 17.62
N GLY A 251 8.59 -7.75 16.46
CA GLY A 251 7.79 -6.81 15.67
C GLY A 251 6.46 -6.43 16.34
N PHE A 252 5.79 -7.36 17.04
CA PHE A 252 4.60 -7.00 17.82
C PHE A 252 4.96 -6.19 19.06
N THR A 253 5.97 -6.58 19.84
CA THR A 253 6.31 -5.87 21.07
C THR A 253 6.81 -4.46 20.79
N VAL A 254 7.81 -4.30 19.93
CA VAL A 254 8.40 -2.98 19.62
C VAL A 254 7.47 -2.20 18.69
N GLY A 255 6.89 -2.86 17.70
CA GLY A 255 6.03 -2.22 16.71
C GLY A 255 4.72 -1.68 17.30
N LEU A 256 4.06 -2.43 18.21
CA LEU A 256 2.85 -1.94 18.88
C LEU A 256 3.16 -0.81 19.87
N ALA A 257 4.29 -0.89 20.59
CA ALA A 257 4.69 0.20 21.48
C ALA A 257 4.91 1.51 20.70
N GLY A 258 5.63 1.47 19.58
CA GLY A 258 5.81 2.66 18.74
C GLY A 258 4.53 3.13 18.07
N ALA A 259 3.70 2.20 17.56
CA ALA A 259 2.39 2.54 17.00
C ALA A 259 1.47 3.21 18.05
N PHE A 260 1.54 2.78 19.31
CA PHE A 260 0.82 3.43 20.40
C PHE A 260 1.28 4.88 20.59
N VAL A 261 2.60 5.12 20.64
CA VAL A 261 3.16 6.49 20.75
C VAL A 261 2.73 7.35 19.56
N TYR A 262 2.80 6.82 18.35
CA TYR A 262 2.32 7.50 17.13
C TYR A 262 0.83 7.86 17.22
N THR A 263 -0.01 6.90 17.64
CA THR A 263 -1.45 7.13 17.78
C THR A 263 -1.77 8.21 18.82
N GLN A 264 -1.03 8.23 19.93
CA GLN A 264 -1.17 9.29 20.95
C GLN A 264 -0.75 10.66 20.41
N SER A 265 0.27 10.73 19.58
CA SER A 265 0.70 11.98 18.93
C SER A 265 -0.33 12.49 17.91
N ALA A 266 -0.97 11.57 17.20
CA ALA A 266 -1.93 11.91 16.14
C ALA A 266 -3.28 12.41 16.71
N TRP A 267 -3.74 11.85 17.83
CA TRP A 267 -5.12 12.06 18.31
C TRP A 267 -5.24 12.78 19.64
N ASN A 268 -4.30 12.61 20.55
CA ASN A 268 -4.43 13.16 21.92
C ASN A 268 -3.54 14.38 22.15
N GLY A 269 -2.67 14.75 21.22
CA GLY A 269 -1.74 15.87 21.37
C GLY A 269 -0.76 15.75 22.56
N THR A 270 -0.73 14.59 23.23
CA THR A 270 0.13 14.33 24.39
C THR A 270 1.60 14.16 24.02
N VAL A 271 1.87 13.85 22.77
CA VAL A 271 3.20 13.70 22.19
C VAL A 271 3.30 14.60 20.97
N ASN A 272 4.45 15.25 20.79
CA ASN A 272 4.70 16.04 19.58
C ASN A 272 4.52 15.18 18.32
N LYS A 273 3.77 15.69 17.34
CA LYS A 273 3.40 14.97 16.11
C LYS A 273 4.64 14.46 15.33
N PHE A 274 5.66 15.28 15.21
CA PHE A 274 6.90 14.90 14.51
C PHE A 274 7.70 13.83 15.27
N LEU A 275 7.65 13.87 16.62
CA LEU A 275 8.26 12.82 17.43
C LEU A 275 7.52 11.48 17.26
N GLY A 276 6.20 11.51 17.22
CA GLY A 276 5.38 10.34 16.91
C GLY A 276 5.73 9.73 15.56
N GLU A 277 5.85 10.56 14.50
CA GLU A 277 6.29 10.15 13.17
C GLU A 277 7.70 9.56 13.16
N ALA A 278 8.66 10.18 13.86
CA ALA A 278 10.03 9.68 13.96
C ALA A 278 10.09 8.26 14.55
N ILE A 279 9.29 8.00 15.59
CA ILE A 279 9.20 6.70 16.25
C ILE A 279 8.51 5.68 15.33
N ASP A 280 7.40 6.06 14.69
CA ASP A 280 6.65 5.14 13.81
C ASP A 280 7.46 4.74 12.58
N LEU A 281 8.27 5.65 12.00
CA LEU A 281 9.17 5.33 10.89
C LEU A 281 10.12 4.16 11.20
N VAL A 282 10.55 4.01 12.45
CA VAL A 282 11.41 2.89 12.87
C VAL A 282 10.59 1.66 13.24
N THR A 283 9.41 1.84 13.84
CA THR A 283 8.65 0.76 14.47
C THR A 283 7.55 0.19 13.56
N ALA A 284 6.95 0.98 12.66
CA ALA A 284 5.95 0.50 11.71
C ALA A 284 6.47 -0.59 10.75
N PRO A 285 7.73 -0.52 10.22
CA PRO A 285 8.28 -1.61 9.42
C PRO A 285 8.37 -2.93 10.19
N LEU A 286 8.67 -2.88 11.49
CA LEU A 286 8.74 -4.06 12.35
C LEU A 286 7.35 -4.67 12.56
N LEU A 287 6.32 -3.83 12.76
CA LEU A 287 4.94 -4.29 12.90
C LEU A 287 4.40 -4.85 11.58
N ALA A 288 4.69 -4.20 10.46
CA ALA A 288 4.35 -4.72 9.13
C ALA A 288 5.00 -6.09 8.85
N ALA A 289 6.27 -6.26 9.26
CA ALA A 289 6.97 -7.53 9.16
C ALA A 289 6.39 -8.61 10.09
N ALA A 290 5.94 -8.22 11.30
CA ALA A 290 5.22 -9.13 12.21
C ALA A 290 3.89 -9.58 11.61
N TYR A 291 3.13 -8.70 10.96
CA TYR A 291 1.92 -9.06 10.23
C TYR A 291 2.20 -10.06 9.11
N ALA A 292 3.23 -9.78 8.28
CA ALA A 292 3.64 -10.70 7.22
C ALA A 292 4.05 -12.07 7.77
N ALA A 293 4.89 -12.10 8.81
CA ALA A 293 5.34 -13.34 9.44
C ALA A 293 4.18 -14.14 10.04
N THR A 294 3.26 -13.46 10.72
CA THR A 294 2.06 -14.08 11.30
C THR A 294 1.17 -14.66 10.20
N PHE A 295 0.87 -13.83 9.18
CA PHE A 295 0.04 -14.23 8.06
C PHE A 295 0.60 -15.48 7.37
N LEU A 296 1.89 -15.48 7.02
CA LEU A 296 2.54 -16.60 6.34
C LEU A 296 2.60 -17.87 7.20
N ARG A 297 2.67 -17.75 8.53
CA ARG A 297 2.67 -18.88 9.45
C ARG A 297 1.28 -19.47 9.68
N VAL A 298 0.26 -18.63 9.68
CA VAL A 298 -1.14 -19.03 9.93
C VAL A 298 -1.84 -19.51 8.64
N LEU A 299 -1.43 -18.98 7.49
CA LEU A 299 -2.04 -19.25 6.19
C LEU A 299 -2.21 -20.76 5.85
N PRO A 300 -1.24 -21.65 6.15
CA PRO A 300 -1.40 -23.10 5.90
C PRO A 300 -2.58 -23.74 6.67
N TYR A 301 -2.95 -23.16 7.82
CA TYR A 301 -4.07 -23.62 8.64
C TYR A 301 -5.42 -23.03 8.19
N LEU A 302 -5.39 -21.98 7.37
CA LEU A 302 -6.57 -21.27 6.86
C LEU A 302 -6.63 -21.28 5.32
N PRO A 303 -6.71 -22.46 4.67
CA PRO A 303 -6.62 -22.56 3.20
C PRO A 303 -7.77 -21.87 2.47
N ARG A 304 -8.95 -21.73 3.10
CA ARG A 304 -10.09 -21.00 2.54
C ARG A 304 -9.79 -19.48 2.48
N VAL A 305 -9.28 -18.93 3.57
CA VAL A 305 -8.88 -17.50 3.66
C VAL A 305 -7.75 -17.21 2.66
N GLY A 306 -6.76 -18.08 2.58
CA GLY A 306 -5.67 -17.95 1.61
C GLY A 306 -6.15 -17.89 0.17
N ARG A 307 -7.08 -18.76 -0.20
CA ARG A 307 -7.69 -18.75 -1.54
C ARG A 307 -8.54 -17.49 -1.77
N ALA A 308 -9.32 -17.08 -0.76
CA ALA A 308 -10.15 -15.88 -0.85
C ALA A 308 -9.30 -14.62 -1.11
N LEU A 309 -8.21 -14.43 -0.37
CA LEU A 309 -7.32 -13.27 -0.50
C LEU A 309 -6.38 -13.32 -1.71
N ALA A 310 -6.05 -14.51 -2.22
CA ALA A 310 -5.15 -14.64 -3.37
C ALA A 310 -5.76 -14.10 -4.68
N ALA A 311 -7.07 -14.17 -4.85
CA ALA A 311 -7.74 -13.67 -6.05
C ALA A 311 -7.63 -12.13 -6.17
N PRO A 312 -8.04 -11.31 -5.17
CA PRO A 312 -7.83 -9.87 -5.25
C PRO A 312 -6.34 -9.49 -5.27
N GLY A 313 -5.45 -10.24 -4.61
CA GLY A 313 -4.01 -9.98 -4.66
C GLY A 313 -3.38 -10.20 -6.04
N ARG A 314 -3.92 -11.10 -6.87
CA ARG A 314 -3.52 -11.26 -8.28
C ARG A 314 -3.99 -10.11 -9.17
N MET A 315 -5.05 -9.42 -8.77
CA MET A 315 -5.64 -8.26 -9.42
C MET A 315 -5.40 -6.98 -8.59
N ALA A 316 -4.22 -6.90 -7.93
CA ALA A 316 -3.93 -5.88 -6.93
C ALA A 316 -4.07 -4.44 -7.48
N LEU A 317 -3.57 -4.19 -8.70
CA LEU A 317 -3.66 -2.88 -9.33
C LEU A 317 -5.10 -2.53 -9.73
N SER A 318 -5.82 -3.48 -10.33
CA SER A 318 -7.24 -3.31 -10.69
C SER A 318 -8.10 -3.07 -9.46
N ASN A 319 -7.88 -3.81 -8.38
CA ASN A 319 -8.62 -3.64 -7.15
C ASN A 319 -8.28 -2.32 -6.44
N TYR A 320 -7.01 -1.91 -6.41
CA TYR A 320 -6.60 -0.63 -5.85
C TYR A 320 -7.28 0.56 -6.55
N LEU A 321 -7.24 0.59 -7.89
CA LEU A 321 -7.91 1.64 -8.66
C LEU A 321 -9.44 1.54 -8.53
N GLY A 322 -9.99 0.32 -8.47
CA GLY A 322 -11.41 0.10 -8.24
C GLY A 322 -11.86 0.59 -6.87
N GLN A 323 -11.04 0.46 -5.81
CA GLN A 323 -11.29 1.03 -4.48
C GLN A 323 -11.44 2.54 -4.57
N SER A 324 -10.46 3.21 -5.16
CA SER A 324 -10.50 4.66 -5.32
C SER A 324 -11.67 5.13 -6.19
N LEU A 325 -12.00 4.40 -7.26
CA LEU A 325 -13.15 4.72 -8.11
C LEU A 325 -14.46 4.61 -7.32
N ILE A 326 -14.67 3.51 -6.58
CA ILE A 326 -15.88 3.32 -5.78
C ILE A 326 -15.96 4.39 -4.70
N CYS A 327 -14.87 4.66 -3.97
CA CYS A 327 -14.84 5.69 -2.94
C CYS A 327 -15.08 7.10 -3.53
N SER A 328 -14.50 7.43 -4.69
CA SER A 328 -14.76 8.71 -5.36
C SER A 328 -16.23 8.84 -5.76
N LEU A 329 -16.88 7.78 -6.25
CA LEU A 329 -18.31 7.81 -6.56
C LEU A 329 -19.19 7.94 -5.31
N ILE A 330 -18.74 7.48 -4.16
CA ILE A 330 -19.46 7.60 -2.90
C ILE A 330 -19.28 9.00 -2.30
N PHE A 331 -18.04 9.47 -2.19
CA PHE A 331 -17.73 10.66 -1.40
C PHE A 331 -17.74 11.95 -2.20
N THR A 332 -17.38 11.94 -3.48
CA THR A 332 -17.28 13.17 -4.26
C THR A 332 -18.55 13.45 -5.08
N GLY A 333 -18.63 14.68 -5.63
CA GLY A 333 -19.69 15.09 -6.53
C GLY A 333 -19.74 14.35 -7.88
N TYR A 334 -18.84 13.38 -8.11
CA TYR A 334 -18.98 12.42 -9.21
C TYR A 334 -20.20 11.51 -9.03
N GLY A 335 -20.66 11.31 -7.80
CA GLY A 335 -21.77 10.43 -7.48
C GLY A 335 -22.61 10.91 -6.31
N LEU A 336 -22.44 10.34 -5.11
CA LEU A 336 -23.33 10.60 -3.96
C LEU A 336 -22.95 11.84 -3.14
N ALA A 337 -21.77 12.43 -3.34
CA ALA A 337 -21.29 13.62 -2.63
C ALA A 337 -21.38 13.51 -1.09
N LEU A 338 -20.98 12.35 -0.54
CA LEU A 338 -21.02 12.08 0.90
C LEU A 338 -19.73 12.51 1.63
N VAL A 339 -18.88 13.37 1.02
CA VAL A 339 -17.70 13.93 1.65
C VAL A 339 -18.08 14.61 2.97
N ASP A 340 -17.33 14.33 4.04
CA ASP A 340 -17.53 14.83 5.41
C ASP A 340 -18.96 14.59 5.97
N ARG A 341 -19.66 13.54 5.48
CA ARG A 341 -21.02 13.16 5.93
C ARG A 341 -21.12 11.73 6.46
N VAL A 342 -20.03 10.99 6.46
CA VAL A 342 -20.00 9.59 6.88
C VAL A 342 -19.08 9.44 8.08
N SER A 343 -19.58 8.77 9.14
CA SER A 343 -18.78 8.59 10.34
C SER A 343 -17.65 7.56 10.14
N PRO A 344 -16.53 7.68 10.86
CA PRO A 344 -15.40 6.76 10.78
C PRO A 344 -15.77 5.29 10.97
N ALA A 345 -16.73 5.01 11.85
CA ALA A 345 -17.21 3.64 12.05
C ALA A 345 -17.91 3.09 10.79
N VAL A 346 -18.71 3.92 10.13
CA VAL A 346 -19.39 3.54 8.88
C VAL A 346 -18.40 3.42 7.74
N GLU A 347 -17.37 4.28 7.65
CA GLU A 347 -16.29 4.18 6.66
C GLU A 347 -15.60 2.81 6.71
N VAL A 348 -15.28 2.32 7.91
CA VAL A 348 -14.66 0.99 8.08
C VAL A 348 -15.62 -0.12 7.62
N LEU A 349 -16.90 -0.03 7.93
CA LEU A 349 -17.90 -0.99 7.44
C LEU A 349 -18.02 -0.95 5.92
N MET A 350 -18.00 0.24 5.32
CA MET A 350 -17.97 0.40 3.86
C MET A 350 -16.71 -0.19 3.24
N ALA A 351 -15.53 0.01 3.84
CA ALA A 351 -14.29 -0.60 3.38
C ALA A 351 -14.36 -2.13 3.38
N LEU A 352 -14.91 -2.73 4.44
CA LEU A 352 -15.11 -4.18 4.53
C LEU A 352 -16.11 -4.68 3.47
N ALA A 353 -17.21 -3.95 3.24
CA ALA A 353 -18.20 -4.29 2.22
C ALA A 353 -17.59 -4.20 0.80
N ILE A 354 -16.90 -3.09 0.48
CA ILE A 354 -16.21 -2.90 -0.81
C ILE A 354 -15.22 -4.03 -1.05
N PHE A 355 -14.39 -4.34 -0.05
CA PHE A 355 -13.39 -5.41 -0.20
C PHE A 355 -14.04 -6.79 -0.38
N THR A 356 -15.14 -7.07 0.31
CA THR A 356 -15.90 -8.31 0.14
C THR A 356 -16.40 -8.45 -1.29
N VAL A 357 -17.00 -7.40 -1.86
CA VAL A 357 -17.43 -7.36 -3.26
C VAL A 357 -16.23 -7.59 -4.21
N GLN A 358 -15.09 -6.97 -3.92
CA GLN A 358 -13.87 -7.15 -4.71
C GLN A 358 -13.31 -8.58 -4.65
N VAL A 359 -13.40 -9.27 -3.50
CA VAL A 359 -13.06 -10.68 -3.39
C VAL A 359 -13.94 -11.52 -4.32
N LEU A 360 -15.26 -11.32 -4.27
CA LEU A 360 -16.22 -12.04 -5.12
C LEU A 360 -16.00 -11.75 -6.60
N TYR A 361 -15.86 -10.48 -6.97
CA TYR A 361 -15.57 -10.04 -8.33
C TYR A 361 -14.26 -10.62 -8.86
N SER A 362 -13.18 -10.57 -8.06
CA SER A 362 -11.87 -11.09 -8.47
C SER A 362 -11.91 -12.60 -8.73
N HIS A 363 -12.66 -13.36 -7.92
CA HIS A 363 -12.85 -14.78 -8.14
C HIS A 363 -13.65 -15.07 -9.42
N TRP A 364 -14.73 -14.33 -9.64
CA TRP A 364 -15.53 -14.47 -10.85
C TRP A 364 -14.72 -14.10 -12.10
N TRP A 365 -14.02 -12.97 -12.11
CA TRP A 365 -13.21 -12.50 -13.24
C TRP A 365 -12.10 -13.48 -13.61
N LEU A 366 -11.39 -14.00 -12.61
CA LEU A 366 -10.27 -14.92 -12.83
C LEU A 366 -10.67 -16.34 -13.26
N LYS A 367 -11.97 -16.67 -13.32
CA LYS A 367 -12.43 -17.90 -13.96
C LYS A 367 -12.22 -17.85 -15.48
N GLY A 368 -12.50 -16.70 -16.10
CA GLY A 368 -12.39 -16.50 -17.56
C GLY A 368 -11.09 -15.84 -18.00
N HIS A 369 -10.46 -15.04 -17.12
CA HIS A 369 -9.32 -14.19 -17.47
C HIS A 369 -8.07 -14.55 -16.69
N ARG A 370 -6.91 -14.36 -17.31
CA ARG A 370 -5.60 -14.65 -16.70
C ARG A 370 -5.12 -13.50 -15.80
N TYR A 371 -5.48 -12.27 -16.12
CA TYR A 371 -5.05 -11.02 -15.48
C TYR A 371 -6.25 -10.13 -15.20
N GLY A 372 -6.15 -9.25 -14.21
CA GLY A 372 -7.09 -8.16 -14.03
C GLY A 372 -7.02 -7.15 -15.19
N PRO A 373 -8.05 -6.32 -15.38
CA PRO A 373 -8.11 -5.38 -16.52
C PRO A 373 -6.92 -4.41 -16.54
N VAL A 374 -6.57 -3.79 -15.41
CA VAL A 374 -5.45 -2.84 -15.36
C VAL A 374 -4.09 -3.53 -15.40
N GLU A 375 -3.96 -4.73 -14.81
CA GLU A 375 -2.78 -5.57 -14.96
C GLU A 375 -2.54 -5.95 -16.44
N TRP A 376 -3.60 -6.18 -17.19
CA TRP A 376 -3.51 -6.45 -18.63
C TRP A 376 -2.97 -5.22 -19.38
N VAL A 377 -3.50 -4.02 -19.11
CA VAL A 377 -3.01 -2.76 -19.70
C VAL A 377 -1.54 -2.53 -19.35
N LEU A 378 -1.16 -2.66 -18.07
CA LEU A 378 0.22 -2.48 -17.63
C LEU A 378 1.17 -3.49 -18.30
N ARG A 379 0.72 -4.74 -18.48
CA ARG A 379 1.50 -5.75 -19.21
C ARG A 379 1.63 -5.41 -20.68
N PHE A 380 0.59 -4.93 -21.32
CA PHE A 380 0.64 -4.46 -22.71
C PHE A 380 1.70 -3.36 -22.84
N LEU A 381 1.66 -2.32 -22.01
CA LEU A 381 2.67 -1.25 -21.98
C LEU A 381 4.09 -1.77 -21.70
N THR A 382 4.24 -2.79 -20.84
CA THR A 382 5.54 -3.36 -20.47
C THR A 382 6.17 -4.15 -21.62
N TYR A 383 5.40 -4.99 -22.32
CA TYR A 383 5.92 -5.96 -23.27
C TYR A 383 5.70 -5.57 -24.73
N TRP A 384 4.90 -4.52 -25.02
CA TRP A 384 4.48 -4.10 -26.37
C TRP A 384 3.89 -5.24 -27.20
N ARG A 385 3.32 -6.24 -26.55
CA ARG A 385 2.63 -7.37 -27.16
C ARG A 385 1.32 -7.61 -26.43
N ARG A 386 0.25 -7.88 -27.16
CA ARG A 386 -1.05 -8.22 -26.55
C ARG A 386 -0.90 -9.46 -25.68
N PRO A 387 -1.10 -9.36 -24.34
CA PRO A 387 -1.10 -10.54 -23.49
C PRO A 387 -2.27 -11.43 -23.89
N THR A 388 -2.05 -12.76 -23.97
CA THR A 388 -3.14 -13.72 -24.14
C THR A 388 -4.02 -13.68 -22.88
N GLY A 389 -5.18 -13.01 -23.01
CA GLY A 389 -6.07 -12.72 -21.85
C GLY A 389 -6.89 -13.92 -21.38
N GLN A 390 -7.14 -14.89 -22.26
CA GLN A 390 -7.97 -16.06 -21.92
C GLN A 390 -7.15 -17.17 -21.25
N ARG A 391 -7.72 -17.81 -20.23
CA ARG A 391 -7.23 -19.11 -19.76
C ARG A 391 -7.49 -20.15 -20.85
N ARG A 392 -6.46 -20.83 -21.37
CA ARG A 392 -6.68 -22.05 -22.15
C ARG A 392 -7.50 -23.00 -21.26
N LYS A 393 -8.70 -23.36 -21.72
CA LYS A 393 -9.41 -24.53 -21.20
C LYS A 393 -8.43 -25.71 -21.33
N ALA A 394 -8.24 -26.46 -20.24
CA ALA A 394 -7.58 -27.75 -20.34
C ALA A 394 -8.29 -28.53 -21.45
N PRO A 395 -7.57 -29.21 -22.36
CA PRO A 395 -8.23 -30.10 -23.29
C PRO A 395 -9.03 -31.11 -22.44
N ASP A 396 -10.33 -31.23 -22.73
CA ASP A 396 -11.14 -32.30 -22.18
C ASP A 396 -10.36 -33.58 -22.47
N SER A 397 -9.96 -34.25 -21.37
CA SER A 397 -9.39 -35.60 -21.51
C SER A 397 -10.41 -36.41 -22.27
N ALA A 398 -10.07 -36.66 -23.53
CA ALA A 398 -10.88 -37.46 -24.46
C ALA A 398 -11.33 -38.71 -23.70
N GLN A 399 -12.62 -38.86 -23.60
CA GLN A 399 -13.28 -40.14 -23.41
C GLN A 399 -12.72 -41.06 -24.47
N THR A 400 -11.80 -41.91 -24.12
CA THR A 400 -11.49 -43.11 -24.89
C THR A 400 -12.33 -44.23 -24.27
N VAL A 401 -13.20 -44.69 -25.11
CA VAL A 401 -14.05 -45.88 -25.00
C VAL A 401 -13.24 -47.10 -24.62
#